data_f54b6bedd6c3dde869b3f1da0231a2cc
#
_entry.id   f54b6bedd6c3dde869b3f1da0231a2cc
#
_cell.length_a   1.000
_cell.length_b   1.000
_cell.length_c   1.000
_cell.angle_alpha   90.00
_cell.angle_beta   90.00
_cell.angle_gamma   90.00
#
_symmetry.space_group_name_H-M   'P 1'
#
loop_
_entity.id
_entity.type
_entity.pdbx_description
1 polymer ?
#
loop_
_entity_poly.entity_id
_entity_poly.type
_entity_poly.pdbx_seq_one_letter_code
_entity_poly.pdbx_strand_id
1 'polypeptide(L)'
;MENYFLLEVGVEELPSRFVSSTLDQIKSNLTKMFNENRIEFSDIKTYGTPRRLTFIVENISERQSNLEEEVKGPSKKIALDADGNFTKPALGFMKSKGLDEADVYFKQVGKDEYLFGTLKQEGKATSEVLKEIVPAAIKGVTFP
;
A
#
# COMPACT_ATOMS: atom_id res chain seq x y z
N MET A 1 -2.31 20.69 -10.05
CA MET A 1 -2.09 20.13 -11.39
C MET A 1 -2.80 18.77 -11.47
N GLU A 2 -3.65 18.61 -12.45
CA GLU A 2 -4.39 17.37 -12.64
C GLU A 2 -3.51 16.32 -13.33
N ASN A 3 -3.33 15.17 -12.69
CA ASN A 3 -2.59 14.06 -13.27
C ASN A 3 -3.56 12.97 -13.70
N TYR A 4 -3.29 12.40 -14.85
CA TYR A 4 -4.09 11.30 -15.39
C TYR A 4 -3.22 10.08 -15.60
N PHE A 5 -3.81 8.93 -15.40
CA PHE A 5 -3.23 7.65 -15.80
C PHE A 5 -4.16 6.99 -16.81
N LEU A 6 -3.61 6.68 -17.99
CA LEU A 6 -4.36 6.02 -19.06
C LEU A 6 -3.87 4.58 -19.19
N LEU A 7 -4.79 3.63 -19.08
CA LEU A 7 -4.52 2.22 -19.34
C LEU A 7 -5.37 1.76 -20.51
N GLU A 8 -4.71 1.25 -21.54
CA GLU A 8 -5.38 0.60 -22.66
C GLU A 8 -4.98 -0.87 -22.68
N VAL A 9 -5.98 -1.75 -22.74
CA VAL A 9 -5.76 -3.19 -22.81
C VAL A 9 -6.30 -3.69 -24.15
N GLY A 10 -5.40 -4.13 -25.02
CA GLY A 10 -5.79 -4.78 -26.26
C GLY A 10 -6.13 -6.24 -26.00
N VAL A 11 -7.23 -6.71 -26.57
CA VAL A 11 -7.68 -8.09 -26.46
C VAL A 11 -7.98 -8.62 -27.86
N GLU A 12 -7.91 -9.95 -28.04
CA GLU A 12 -8.19 -10.52 -29.36
C GLU A 12 -9.62 -10.22 -29.79
N GLU A 13 -10.57 -10.63 -29.02
CA GLU A 13 -11.98 -10.24 -29.19
C GLU A 13 -12.78 -10.77 -28.02
N LEU A 14 -13.40 -9.85 -27.28
CA LEU A 14 -14.33 -10.23 -26.21
C LEU A 14 -15.74 -10.26 -26.78
N PRO A 15 -16.55 -11.29 -26.46
CA PRO A 15 -17.97 -11.20 -26.74
C PRO A 15 -18.54 -9.94 -26.10
N SER A 16 -19.37 -9.21 -26.85
CA SER A 16 -19.88 -7.91 -26.42
C SER A 16 -20.57 -7.95 -25.05
N ARG A 17 -21.18 -9.09 -24.70
CA ARG A 17 -21.84 -9.29 -23.40
C ARG A 17 -20.86 -9.30 -22.22
N PHE A 18 -19.58 -9.55 -22.46
CA PHE A 18 -18.55 -9.58 -21.41
C PHE A 18 -17.77 -8.27 -21.26
N VAL A 19 -17.90 -7.34 -22.20
CA VAL A 19 -17.13 -6.09 -22.18
C VAL A 19 -17.43 -5.29 -20.92
N SER A 20 -18.70 -5.05 -20.62
CA SER A 20 -19.11 -4.28 -19.45
C SER A 20 -18.65 -4.93 -18.14
N SER A 21 -18.84 -6.25 -18.01
CA SER A 21 -18.43 -7.00 -16.82
C SER A 21 -16.92 -6.95 -16.62
N THR A 22 -16.15 -7.09 -17.70
CA THR A 22 -14.69 -7.03 -17.64
C THR A 22 -14.21 -5.65 -17.24
N LEU A 23 -14.80 -4.58 -17.80
CA LEU A 23 -14.50 -3.20 -17.39
C LEU A 23 -14.75 -2.98 -15.90
N ASP A 24 -15.89 -3.45 -15.41
CA ASP A 24 -16.28 -3.29 -14.00
C ASP A 24 -15.33 -4.07 -13.08
N GLN A 25 -14.92 -5.26 -13.45
CA GLN A 25 -14.00 -6.07 -12.66
C GLN A 25 -12.62 -5.40 -12.56
N ILE A 26 -12.08 -4.95 -13.69
CA ILE A 26 -10.77 -4.28 -13.69
C ILE A 26 -10.82 -2.97 -12.92
N LYS A 27 -11.88 -2.17 -13.11
CA LYS A 27 -12.09 -0.94 -12.35
C LYS A 27 -12.12 -1.21 -10.85
N SER A 28 -12.88 -2.22 -10.43
CA SER A 28 -12.98 -2.61 -9.03
C SER A 28 -11.63 -3.07 -8.47
N ASN A 29 -10.89 -3.88 -9.24
CA ASN A 29 -9.57 -4.36 -8.85
C ASN A 29 -8.57 -3.21 -8.71
N LEU A 30 -8.57 -2.26 -9.66
CA LEU A 30 -7.72 -1.08 -9.61
C LEU A 30 -8.05 -0.22 -8.39
N THR A 31 -9.33 0.04 -8.13
CA THR A 31 -9.78 0.83 -6.98
C THR A 31 -9.28 0.22 -5.68
N LYS A 32 -9.47 -1.09 -5.51
CA LYS A 32 -9.03 -1.81 -4.33
C LYS A 32 -7.52 -1.71 -4.15
N MET A 33 -6.76 -1.96 -5.21
CA MET A 33 -5.31 -1.94 -5.17
C MET A 33 -4.73 -0.55 -4.93
N PHE A 34 -5.34 0.50 -5.49
CA PHE A 34 -4.93 1.88 -5.21
C PHE A 34 -5.14 2.21 -3.73
N ASN A 35 -6.28 1.82 -3.16
CA ASN A 35 -6.56 2.06 -1.75
C ASN A 35 -5.59 1.28 -0.85
N GLU A 36 -5.32 0.01 -1.16
CA GLU A 36 -4.37 -0.81 -0.40
C GLU A 36 -2.94 -0.27 -0.48
N ASN A 37 -2.57 0.36 -1.60
CA ASN A 37 -1.24 0.91 -1.81
C ASN A 37 -1.14 2.40 -1.52
N ARG A 38 -2.15 2.98 -0.90
CA ARG A 38 -2.18 4.39 -0.48
C ARG A 38 -1.96 5.38 -1.63
N ILE A 39 -2.54 5.07 -2.79
CA ILE A 39 -2.55 5.96 -3.95
C ILE A 39 -3.92 6.62 -4.05
N GLU A 40 -3.93 7.95 -4.01
CA GLU A 40 -5.17 8.72 -4.10
C GLU A 40 -5.52 9.02 -5.56
N PHE A 41 -6.81 9.03 -5.85
CA PHE A 41 -7.35 9.41 -7.16
C PHE A 41 -8.80 9.88 -6.98
N SER A 42 -9.33 10.58 -7.99
CA SER A 42 -10.73 11.07 -7.94
C SER A 42 -11.70 10.06 -8.49
N ASP A 43 -11.46 9.54 -9.69
CA ASP A 43 -12.39 8.65 -10.37
C ASP A 43 -11.66 7.81 -11.42
N ILE A 44 -12.29 6.74 -11.82
CA ILE A 44 -11.82 5.90 -12.93
C ILE A 44 -12.94 5.83 -13.96
N LYS A 45 -12.66 6.37 -15.15
CA LYS A 45 -13.60 6.29 -16.28
C LYS A 45 -13.22 5.11 -17.15
N THR A 46 -14.24 4.40 -17.63
CA THR A 46 -14.04 3.19 -18.43
C THR A 46 -14.73 3.31 -19.79
N TYR A 47 -14.05 2.82 -20.80
CA TYR A 47 -14.57 2.73 -22.16
C TYR A 47 -14.16 1.38 -22.73
N GLY A 48 -15.04 0.74 -23.46
CA GLY A 48 -14.72 -0.58 -23.99
C GLY A 48 -15.35 -0.87 -25.33
N THR A 49 -14.59 -1.58 -26.16
CA THR A 49 -15.04 -2.24 -27.36
C THR A 49 -14.64 -3.70 -27.26
N PRO A 50 -15.11 -4.62 -28.14
CA PRO A 50 -14.69 -6.01 -28.06
C PRO A 50 -13.18 -6.23 -28.21
N ARG A 51 -12.43 -5.27 -28.73
CA ARG A 51 -10.99 -5.40 -28.96
C ARG A 51 -10.11 -4.50 -28.09
N ARG A 52 -10.71 -3.53 -27.40
CA ARG A 52 -9.93 -2.57 -26.60
C ARG A 52 -10.71 -2.14 -25.36
N LEU A 53 -10.04 -2.20 -24.22
CA LEU A 53 -10.56 -1.71 -22.95
C LEU A 53 -9.72 -0.52 -22.53
N THR A 54 -10.36 0.57 -22.15
CA THR A 54 -9.67 1.81 -21.78
C THR A 54 -10.11 2.25 -20.39
N PHE A 55 -9.13 2.62 -19.56
CA PHE A 55 -9.34 3.11 -18.20
C PHE A 55 -8.60 4.42 -18.03
N ILE A 56 -9.33 5.45 -17.61
CA ILE A 56 -8.73 6.76 -17.31
C ILE A 56 -8.87 7.03 -15.83
N VAL A 57 -7.75 7.05 -15.12
CA VAL A 57 -7.71 7.38 -13.69
C VAL A 57 -7.45 8.87 -13.56
N GLU A 58 -8.43 9.59 -13.02
CA GLU A 58 -8.36 11.04 -12.88
C GLU A 58 -7.74 11.45 -11.56
N ASN A 59 -6.93 12.49 -11.59
CA ASN A 59 -6.30 13.10 -10.42
C ASN A 59 -5.55 12.10 -9.56
N ILE A 60 -4.80 11.21 -10.22
CA ILE A 60 -3.98 10.22 -9.52
C ILE A 60 -2.79 10.93 -8.85
N SER A 61 -2.50 10.55 -7.61
CA SER A 61 -1.36 11.10 -6.88
C SER A 61 -0.05 10.64 -7.50
N GLU A 62 0.99 11.48 -7.44
CA GLU A 62 2.31 11.16 -8.01
C GLU A 62 3.07 10.14 -7.19
N ARG A 63 2.75 10.02 -5.91
CA ARG A 63 3.43 9.13 -4.97
C ARG A 63 2.41 8.53 -4.00
N GLN A 64 2.76 7.37 -3.46
CA GLN A 64 2.02 6.80 -2.31
C GLN A 64 2.15 7.74 -1.12
N SER A 65 1.13 7.76 -0.27
CA SER A 65 1.23 8.43 1.03
C SER A 65 2.27 7.71 1.89
N ASN A 66 2.99 8.46 2.71
CA ASN A 66 3.93 7.86 3.65
C ASN A 66 3.17 7.04 4.68
N LEU A 67 3.75 5.91 5.06
CA LEU A 67 3.20 5.05 6.10
C LEU A 67 3.88 5.35 7.42
N GLU A 68 3.09 5.64 8.47
CA GLU A 68 3.56 5.72 9.83
C GLU A 68 2.82 4.66 10.64
N GLU A 69 3.57 3.79 11.31
CA GLU A 69 2.99 2.71 12.11
C GLU A 69 3.72 2.63 13.44
N GLU A 70 2.94 2.54 14.52
CA GLU A 70 3.47 2.32 15.86
C GLU A 70 3.61 0.81 16.08
N VAL A 71 4.80 0.37 16.46
CA VAL A 71 5.07 -1.05 16.72
C VAL A 71 5.44 -1.24 18.19
N LYS A 72 4.95 -2.33 18.77
CA LYS A 72 5.15 -2.68 20.17
C LYS A 72 6.34 -3.62 20.33
N GLY A 73 7.26 -3.27 21.21
CA GLY A 73 8.42 -4.08 21.53
C GLY A 73 8.33 -4.72 22.92
N PRO A 74 9.48 -5.10 23.49
CA PRO A 74 9.53 -5.74 24.81
C PRO A 74 9.16 -4.76 25.92
N SER A 75 8.79 -5.29 27.09
CA SER A 75 8.50 -4.46 28.26
C SER A 75 9.77 -3.72 28.72
N LYS A 76 9.58 -2.59 29.41
CA LYS A 76 10.71 -1.80 29.92
C LYS A 76 11.63 -2.62 30.80
N LYS A 77 11.09 -3.54 31.60
CA LYS A 77 11.88 -4.43 32.46
C LYS A 77 12.81 -5.34 31.69
N ILE A 78 12.39 -5.73 30.47
CA ILE A 78 13.19 -6.57 29.56
C ILE A 78 14.06 -5.70 28.65
N ALA A 79 13.57 -4.52 28.26
CA ALA A 79 14.24 -3.64 27.30
C ALA A 79 15.45 -2.90 27.89
N LEU A 80 15.45 -2.64 29.20
CA LEU A 80 16.55 -1.93 29.88
C LEU A 80 17.20 -2.82 30.92
N ASP A 81 18.52 -2.73 31.04
CA ASP A 81 19.29 -3.39 32.10
C ASP A 81 19.32 -2.52 33.37
N ALA A 82 20.05 -2.98 34.40
CA ALA A 82 20.16 -2.27 35.67
C ALA A 82 20.82 -0.89 35.53
N ASP A 83 21.63 -0.69 34.50
CA ASP A 83 22.32 0.57 34.21
C ASP A 83 21.52 1.51 33.29
N GLY A 84 20.33 1.09 32.87
CA GLY A 84 19.48 1.86 31.98
C GLY A 84 19.84 1.79 30.50
N ASN A 85 20.66 0.82 30.12
CA ASN A 85 21.05 0.60 28.73
C ASN A 85 20.12 -0.41 28.06
N PHE A 86 19.96 -0.31 26.75
CA PHE A 86 19.16 -1.25 26.00
C PHE A 86 19.77 -2.66 26.03
N THR A 87 18.92 -3.65 26.28
CA THR A 87 19.30 -5.06 26.29
C THR A 87 19.31 -5.65 24.87
N LYS A 88 19.78 -6.90 24.74
CA LYS A 88 19.72 -7.60 23.44
C LYS A 88 18.32 -7.70 22.86
N PRO A 89 17.26 -8.04 23.63
CA PRO A 89 15.89 -8.03 23.11
C PRO A 89 15.46 -6.67 22.54
N ALA A 90 15.79 -5.58 23.24
CA ALA A 90 15.47 -4.23 22.76
C ALA A 90 16.21 -3.89 21.49
N LEU A 91 17.51 -4.15 21.44
CA LEU A 91 18.32 -3.91 20.24
C LEU A 91 17.86 -4.77 19.05
N GLY A 92 17.49 -6.02 19.32
CA GLY A 92 16.97 -6.93 18.31
C GLY A 92 15.64 -6.44 17.75
N PHE A 93 14.76 -5.93 18.61
CA PHE A 93 13.51 -5.31 18.18
C PHE A 93 13.75 -4.12 17.26
N MET A 94 14.62 -3.19 17.67
CA MET A 94 14.97 -2.02 16.87
C MET A 94 15.57 -2.41 15.52
N LYS A 95 16.49 -3.37 15.52
CA LYS A 95 17.13 -3.84 14.30
C LYS A 95 16.16 -4.51 13.34
N SER A 96 15.26 -5.36 13.86
CA SER A 96 14.28 -6.06 13.04
C SER A 96 13.26 -5.13 12.39
N LYS A 97 12.99 -3.98 13.01
CA LYS A 97 12.05 -2.98 12.51
C LYS A 97 12.72 -1.81 11.80
N GLY A 98 14.06 -1.79 11.73
CA GLY A 98 14.80 -0.69 11.12
C GLY A 98 14.70 0.62 11.89
N LEU A 99 14.58 0.55 13.21
CA LEU A 99 14.45 1.70 14.09
C LEU A 99 15.79 2.08 14.72
N ASP A 100 16.01 3.39 14.93
CA ASP A 100 17.11 3.92 15.71
C ASP A 100 16.64 4.24 17.13
N GLU A 101 17.60 4.45 18.05
CA GLU A 101 17.27 4.81 19.42
C GLU A 101 16.43 6.08 19.52
N ALA A 102 16.57 7.00 18.56
CA ALA A 102 15.77 8.23 18.50
C ALA A 102 14.31 8.00 18.10
N ASP A 103 14.03 6.86 17.46
CA ASP A 103 12.67 6.52 16.97
C ASP A 103 11.85 5.72 17.98
N VAL A 104 12.44 5.33 19.10
CA VAL A 104 11.78 4.50 20.11
C VAL A 104 11.48 5.31 21.37
N TYR A 105 10.44 4.90 22.07
CA TYR A 105 9.98 5.52 23.30
C TYR A 105 9.26 4.48 24.16
N PHE A 106 9.05 4.80 25.44
CA PHE A 106 8.30 3.94 26.33
C PHE A 106 6.88 4.49 26.50
N LYS A 107 5.93 3.59 26.48
CA LYS A 107 4.52 3.92 26.64
C LYS A 107 3.89 2.93 27.60
N GLN A 108 3.10 3.43 28.53
CA GLN A 108 2.40 2.58 29.49
C GLN A 108 1.21 1.90 28.83
N VAL A 109 1.15 0.58 28.97
CA VAL A 109 0.03 -0.23 28.52
C VAL A 109 -0.38 -1.13 29.68
N GLY A 110 -1.56 -0.87 30.24
CA GLY A 110 -2.00 -1.57 31.45
C GLY A 110 -1.14 -1.22 32.65
N LYS A 111 -0.53 -2.22 33.28
CA LYS A 111 0.30 -2.04 34.48
C LYS A 111 1.79 -1.87 34.17
N ASP A 112 2.21 -2.16 32.97
CA ASP A 112 3.61 -2.15 32.57
C ASP A 112 3.87 -1.14 31.46
N GLU A 113 5.12 -0.68 31.39
CA GLU A 113 5.59 0.14 30.27
C GLU A 113 6.25 -0.76 29.25
N TYR A 114 6.04 -0.46 27.97
CA TYR A 114 6.61 -1.19 26.84
C TYR A 114 7.38 -0.27 25.95
N LEU A 115 8.41 -0.83 25.30
CA LEU A 115 9.15 -0.12 24.28
C LEU A 115 8.30 -0.06 23.00
N PHE A 116 8.10 1.12 22.49
CA PHE A 116 7.39 1.35 21.23
C PHE A 116 8.32 2.07 20.26
N GLY A 117 8.07 1.87 18.98
CA GLY A 117 8.76 2.60 17.96
C GLY A 117 7.78 3.06 16.88
N THR A 118 8.08 4.18 16.24
CA THR A 118 7.34 4.66 15.08
C THR A 118 8.08 4.24 13.82
N LEU A 119 7.47 3.36 13.05
CA LEU A 119 8.01 2.93 11.77
C LEU A 119 7.49 3.87 10.70
N LYS A 120 8.42 4.56 10.03
CA LYS A 120 8.08 5.45 8.91
C LYS A 120 8.58 4.84 7.62
N GLN A 121 7.67 4.71 6.68
CA GLN A 121 7.99 4.24 5.34
C GLN A 121 7.60 5.31 4.33
N GLU A 122 8.57 5.77 3.54
CA GLU A 122 8.29 6.72 2.49
C GLU A 122 7.51 6.04 1.36
N GLY A 123 6.53 6.75 0.81
CA GLY A 123 5.77 6.26 -0.32
C GLY A 123 6.62 6.21 -1.57
N LYS A 124 6.43 5.15 -2.37
CA LYS A 124 7.09 5.01 -3.66
C LYS A 124 6.40 5.88 -4.70
N ALA A 125 7.11 6.19 -5.79
CA ALA A 125 6.49 6.87 -6.91
C ALA A 125 5.36 6.02 -7.50
N THR A 126 4.24 6.66 -7.84
CA THR A 126 3.06 5.96 -8.38
C THR A 126 3.41 5.15 -9.62
N SER A 127 4.28 5.67 -10.49
CA SER A 127 4.71 4.96 -11.71
C SER A 127 5.36 3.61 -11.40
N GLU A 128 6.08 3.49 -10.31
CA GLU A 128 6.68 2.20 -9.88
C GLU A 128 5.64 1.25 -9.35
N VAL A 129 4.69 1.74 -8.56
CA VAL A 129 3.61 0.94 -7.99
C VAL A 129 2.68 0.42 -9.09
N LEU A 130 2.41 1.23 -10.10
CA LEU A 130 1.56 0.84 -11.23
C LEU A 130 2.11 -0.37 -11.99
N LYS A 131 3.41 -0.54 -12.06
CA LYS A 131 4.04 -1.71 -12.70
C LYS A 131 3.63 -3.02 -12.03
N GLU A 132 3.31 -2.97 -10.74
CA GLU A 132 2.84 -4.13 -9.98
C GLU A 132 1.32 -4.24 -9.97
N ILE A 133 0.63 -3.11 -9.82
CA ILE A 133 -0.84 -3.05 -9.70
C ILE A 133 -1.53 -3.46 -10.99
N VAL A 134 -1.10 -2.92 -12.13
CA VAL A 134 -1.81 -3.10 -13.40
C VAL A 134 -1.84 -4.57 -13.84
N PRO A 135 -0.71 -5.30 -13.87
CA PRO A 135 -0.77 -6.72 -14.23
C PRO A 135 -1.62 -7.53 -13.26
N ALA A 136 -1.56 -7.23 -11.95
CA ALA A 136 -2.34 -7.94 -10.94
C ALA A 136 -3.84 -7.70 -11.11
N ALA A 137 -4.25 -6.46 -11.43
CA ALA A 137 -5.64 -6.11 -11.66
C ALA A 137 -6.22 -6.86 -12.87
N ILE A 138 -5.43 -6.99 -13.93
CA ILE A 138 -5.84 -7.69 -15.16
C ILE A 138 -5.92 -9.20 -14.89
N LYS A 139 -4.94 -9.77 -14.20
CA LYS A 139 -4.92 -11.21 -13.86
C LYS A 139 -6.07 -11.61 -12.94
N GLY A 140 -6.59 -10.67 -12.15
CA GLY A 140 -7.70 -10.92 -11.24
C GLY A 140 -9.08 -11.01 -11.90
N VAL A 141 -9.16 -10.81 -13.23
CA VAL A 141 -10.43 -10.87 -13.94
C VAL A 141 -10.89 -12.31 -14.09
N THR A 142 -12.18 -12.55 -13.80
CA THR A 142 -12.81 -13.86 -13.94
C THR A 142 -13.82 -13.78 -15.09
N PHE A 143 -13.72 -14.73 -16.02
CA PHE A 143 -14.66 -14.89 -17.11
C PHE A 143 -15.61 -16.03 -16.81
N PRO A 144 -16.89 -15.91 -17.26
CA PRO A 144 -17.86 -17.01 -17.08
C PRO A 144 -17.47 -18.24 -17.90
#